data_45ecbbf2d61a078c98dbec7f8b519d7d
#
_entry.id   45ecbbf2d61a078c98dbec7f8b519d7d
#
_cell.length_a   1.000
_cell.length_b   1.000
_cell.length_c   1.000
_cell.angle_alpha   90.00
_cell.angle_beta   90.00
_cell.angle_gamma   90.00
#
_symmetry.space_group_name_H-M   'P 1'
#
loop_
_entity.id
_entity.type
_entity.pdbx_description
1 polymer ?
#
loop_
_entity_poly.entity_id
_entity_poly.type
_entity_poly.pdbx_seq_one_letter_code
_entity_poly.pdbx_strand_id
1 'polypeptide(L)'
;RAPNAAEGVASWYGPGFAGRLTANGERFDPAAPTMAHPRLPFDTLVRVSNPENGRSIVLRVNDRGPYVEPRIADVSYGAAQQLGFVQNGLVVAELEVLG
;
A
#
# COMPACT_ATOMS: atom_id res chain seq x y z
N ARG A 1 17.02 -2.25 11.45
CA ARG A 1 15.74 -1.70 10.97
C ARG A 1 15.40 -0.41 11.70
N ALA A 2 14.89 0.59 11.00
CA ALA A 2 14.46 1.85 11.61
C ALA A 2 13.28 1.61 12.57
N PRO A 3 13.17 2.40 13.67
CA PRO A 3 12.09 2.19 14.63
C PRO A 3 10.68 2.34 14.04
N ASN A 4 10.53 3.10 12.95
CA ASN A 4 9.24 3.33 12.27
C ASN A 4 9.05 2.43 11.06
N ALA A 5 9.81 1.35 10.93
CA ALA A 5 9.72 0.41 9.83
C ALA A 5 9.05 -0.88 10.28
N ALA A 6 8.33 -1.51 9.34
CA ALA A 6 7.70 -2.80 9.56
C ALA A 6 7.84 -3.63 8.29
N GLU A 7 7.83 -4.96 8.44
CA GLU A 7 7.88 -5.88 7.31
C GLU A 7 6.69 -6.80 7.38
N GLY A 8 6.09 -7.10 6.24
CA GLY A 8 4.99 -8.03 6.17
C GLY A 8 4.43 -8.16 4.76
N VAL A 9 3.36 -8.94 4.63
CA VAL A 9 2.77 -9.23 3.33
C VAL A 9 1.90 -8.05 2.88
N ALA A 10 2.17 -7.54 1.70
CA ALA A 10 1.33 -6.53 1.04
C ALA A 10 0.62 -7.14 -0.15
N SER A 11 -0.60 -6.66 -0.40
CA SER A 11 -1.37 -7.00 -1.60
C SER A 11 -1.78 -5.71 -2.30
N TRP A 12 -2.52 -5.83 -3.40
CA TRP A 12 -3.01 -4.67 -4.12
C TRP A 12 -4.49 -4.83 -4.43
N TYR A 13 -5.18 -3.71 -4.58
CA TYR A 13 -6.56 -3.70 -5.01
C TYR A 13 -6.66 -2.93 -6.32
N GLY A 14 -7.49 -3.44 -7.21
CA GLY A 14 -7.35 -3.13 -8.60
C GLY A 14 -8.39 -2.20 -9.17
N PRO A 15 -8.36 -2.09 -10.51
CA PRO A 15 -9.21 -1.13 -11.24
C PRO A 15 -10.70 -1.35 -11.03
N GLY A 16 -11.14 -2.55 -10.60
CA GLY A 16 -12.55 -2.80 -10.30
C GLY A 16 -13.10 -1.93 -9.18
N PHE A 17 -12.25 -1.34 -8.35
CA PHE A 17 -12.66 -0.42 -7.29
C PHE A 17 -12.58 1.05 -7.70
N ALA A 18 -12.25 1.35 -8.96
CA ALA A 18 -12.11 2.73 -9.42
C ALA A 18 -13.39 3.52 -9.16
N GLY A 19 -13.24 4.72 -8.60
CA GLY A 19 -14.35 5.62 -8.31
C GLY A 19 -15.12 5.32 -7.03
N ARG A 20 -14.84 4.20 -6.35
CA ARG A 20 -15.46 3.90 -5.05
C ARG A 20 -14.84 4.77 -3.97
N LEU A 21 -15.62 5.07 -2.94
CA LEU A 21 -15.13 5.87 -1.82
C LEU A 21 -14.18 5.05 -0.97
N THR A 22 -13.03 5.63 -0.66
CA THR A 22 -12.12 5.08 0.34
C THR A 22 -12.60 5.49 1.73
N ALA A 23 -11.94 4.96 2.76
CA ALA A 23 -12.36 5.22 4.14
C ALA A 23 -12.22 6.70 4.54
N ASN A 24 -11.32 7.45 3.88
CA ASN A 24 -11.18 8.88 4.16
C ASN A 24 -12.11 9.75 3.30
N GLY A 25 -12.98 9.15 2.50
CA GLY A 25 -13.96 9.87 1.69
C GLY A 25 -13.49 10.27 0.29
N GLU A 26 -12.28 9.92 -0.08
CA GLU A 26 -11.80 10.16 -1.45
C GLU A 26 -12.33 9.10 -2.40
N ARG A 27 -12.41 9.45 -3.68
CA ARG A 27 -12.66 8.45 -4.72
C ARG A 27 -11.36 7.70 -5.00
N PHE A 28 -11.44 6.38 -5.04
CA PHE A 28 -10.27 5.57 -5.36
C PHE A 28 -9.84 5.77 -6.81
N ASP A 29 -8.56 6.12 -6.99
CA ASP A 29 -7.91 6.22 -8.29
C ASP A 29 -6.84 5.12 -8.36
N PRO A 30 -7.04 4.08 -9.19
CA PRO A 30 -6.06 2.99 -9.27
C PRO A 30 -4.66 3.43 -9.67
N ALA A 31 -4.53 4.55 -10.38
CA ALA A 31 -3.23 5.06 -10.82
C ALA A 31 -2.53 5.91 -9.77
N ALA A 32 -3.25 6.34 -8.72
CA ALA A 32 -2.67 7.24 -7.72
C ALA A 32 -1.78 6.47 -6.74
N PRO A 33 -0.75 7.13 -6.18
CA PRO A 33 0.17 6.48 -5.23
C PRO A 33 -0.43 6.45 -3.82
N THR A 34 -1.38 5.55 -3.61
CA THR A 34 -2.11 5.44 -2.34
C THR A 34 -2.12 4.01 -1.83
N MET A 35 -2.48 3.86 -0.55
CA MET A 35 -2.53 2.57 0.10
C MET A 35 -3.57 2.55 1.21
N ALA A 36 -4.01 1.34 1.56
CA ALA A 36 -4.79 1.08 2.76
C ALA A 36 -3.87 0.56 3.85
N HIS A 37 -4.13 1.00 5.07
CA HIS A 37 -3.43 0.51 6.26
C HIS A 37 -4.45 0.44 7.41
N PRO A 38 -4.36 -0.59 8.28
CA PRO A 38 -5.38 -0.75 9.32
C PRO A 38 -5.35 0.32 10.40
N ARG A 39 -4.22 1.00 10.65
CA ARG A 39 -4.07 1.87 11.80
C ARG A 39 -3.42 3.22 11.55
N LEU A 40 -2.54 3.34 10.56
CA LEU A 40 -1.85 4.62 10.34
C LEU A 40 -2.84 5.73 10.01
N PRO A 41 -2.64 6.93 10.55
CA PRO A 41 -3.53 8.05 10.25
C PRO A 41 -3.61 8.33 8.74
N PHE A 42 -4.76 8.82 8.29
CA PHE A 42 -4.90 9.24 6.90
C PHE A 42 -3.89 10.35 6.59
N ASP A 43 -3.41 10.36 5.36
CA ASP A 43 -2.39 11.28 4.84
C ASP A 43 -0.97 11.00 5.35
N THR A 44 -0.79 9.94 6.14
CA THR A 44 0.55 9.46 6.46
C THR A 44 1.26 9.03 5.17
N LEU A 45 2.51 9.45 5.01
CA LEU A 45 3.34 9.02 3.90
C LEU A 45 4.19 7.83 4.33
N VAL A 46 4.20 6.81 3.49
CA VAL A 46 4.89 5.55 3.77
C VAL A 46 5.73 5.19 2.56
N ARG A 47 7.03 4.95 2.77
CA ARG A 47 7.84 4.34 1.72
C ARG A 47 7.63 2.84 1.77
N VAL A 48 7.12 2.30 0.66
CA VAL A 48 6.93 0.86 0.51
C VAL A 48 8.01 0.34 -0.41
N SER A 49 8.73 -0.67 0.04
CA SER A 49 9.85 -1.24 -0.70
C SER A 49 9.63 -2.71 -0.95
N ASN A 50 10.01 -3.15 -2.15
CA ASN A 50 10.00 -4.56 -2.53
C ASN A 50 11.45 -5.06 -2.52
N PRO A 51 11.87 -5.79 -1.47
CA PRO A 51 13.27 -6.21 -1.37
C PRO A 51 13.68 -7.22 -2.45
N GLU A 52 12.73 -7.88 -3.12
CA GLU A 52 13.07 -8.83 -4.17
C GLU A 52 13.66 -8.16 -5.40
N ASN A 53 13.28 -6.92 -5.69
CA ASN A 53 13.78 -6.21 -6.87
C ASN A 53 14.38 -4.84 -6.55
N GLY A 54 14.37 -4.43 -5.29
CA GLY A 54 14.93 -3.15 -4.87
C GLY A 54 14.09 -1.93 -5.20
N ARG A 55 12.88 -2.11 -5.73
CA ARG A 55 12.00 -0.98 -6.07
C ARG A 55 11.30 -0.45 -4.83
N SER A 56 11.04 0.84 -4.83
CA SER A 56 10.27 1.48 -3.75
C SER A 56 9.43 2.61 -4.32
N ILE A 57 8.39 2.97 -3.55
CA ILE A 57 7.50 4.08 -3.89
C ILE A 57 6.98 4.67 -2.59
N VAL A 58 6.74 5.99 -2.57
CA VAL A 58 6.10 6.65 -1.43
C VAL A 58 4.61 6.71 -1.69
N LEU A 59 3.82 6.19 -0.75
CA LEU A 59 2.37 6.11 -0.85
C LEU A 59 1.74 6.90 0.30
N ARG A 60 0.54 7.42 0.04
CA ARG A 60 -0.26 8.12 1.04
C ARG A 60 -1.37 7.20 1.53
N VAL A 61 -1.54 7.11 2.84
CA VAL A 61 -2.63 6.31 3.44
C VAL A 61 -3.95 7.05 3.26
N ASN A 62 -4.90 6.45 2.56
CA ASN A 62 -6.23 7.03 2.36
C ASN A 62 -7.36 6.05 2.61
N ASP A 63 -7.05 4.83 3.05
CA ASP A 63 -8.07 3.80 3.24
C ASP A 63 -7.70 2.91 4.44
N ARG A 64 -8.65 2.08 4.87
CA ARG A 64 -8.49 1.14 5.97
C ARG A 64 -8.48 -0.28 5.48
N GLY A 65 -7.77 -1.12 6.21
CA GLY A 65 -7.52 -2.51 5.85
C GLY A 65 -6.08 -2.71 5.47
N PRO A 66 -5.71 -3.92 5.13
CA PRO A 66 -6.49 -5.15 5.20
C PRO A 66 -6.66 -5.63 6.64
N TYR A 67 -7.70 -6.45 6.88
CA TYR A 67 -7.96 -7.02 8.20
C TYR A 67 -7.80 -8.54 8.18
N VAL A 68 -7.08 -9.04 7.19
CA VAL A 68 -6.84 -10.47 6.99
C VAL A 68 -5.35 -10.74 7.19
N GLU A 69 -5.02 -11.40 8.28
CA GLU A 69 -3.64 -11.82 8.53
C GLU A 69 -3.15 -12.76 7.44
N PRO A 70 -1.89 -12.69 7.03
CA PRO A 70 -0.80 -11.85 7.56
C PRO A 70 -0.59 -10.55 6.77
N ARG A 71 -1.58 -10.08 6.01
CA ARG A 71 -1.41 -8.87 5.20
C ARG A 71 -1.39 -7.63 6.07
N ILE A 72 -0.46 -6.72 5.77
CA ILE A 72 -0.28 -5.48 6.55
C ILE A 72 -0.62 -4.23 5.75
N ALA A 73 -0.77 -4.34 4.45
CA ALA A 73 -1.08 -3.18 3.59
C ALA A 73 -1.67 -3.65 2.27
N ASP A 74 -2.57 -2.83 1.71
CA ASP A 74 -3.04 -3.00 0.34
C ASP A 74 -2.66 -1.74 -0.43
N VAL A 75 -1.86 -1.89 -1.48
CA VAL A 75 -1.43 -0.77 -2.30
C VAL A 75 -2.33 -0.63 -3.52
N SER A 76 -2.35 0.56 -4.13
CA SER A 76 -3.08 0.78 -5.36
C SER A 76 -2.47 -0.05 -6.50
N TYR A 77 -3.26 -0.26 -7.56
CA TYR A 77 -2.80 -1.00 -8.73
C TYR A 77 -1.55 -0.36 -9.35
N GLY A 78 -1.56 0.97 -9.51
CA GLY A 78 -0.41 1.69 -10.05
C GLY A 78 0.84 1.53 -9.20
N ALA A 79 0.68 1.51 -7.87
CA ALA A 79 1.79 1.26 -6.95
C ALA A 79 2.33 -0.16 -7.13
N ALA A 80 1.44 -1.15 -7.26
CA ALA A 80 1.85 -2.54 -7.48
C ALA A 80 2.61 -2.71 -8.80
N GLN A 81 2.20 -1.97 -9.84
CA GLN A 81 2.94 -1.97 -11.09
C GLN A 81 4.37 -1.45 -10.91
N GLN A 82 4.53 -0.35 -10.21
CA GLN A 82 5.85 0.22 -9.97
C GLN A 82 6.70 -0.66 -9.06
N LEU A 83 6.08 -1.33 -8.10
CA LEU A 83 6.78 -2.25 -7.21
C LEU A 83 7.05 -3.61 -7.87
N GLY A 84 6.38 -3.91 -8.98
CA GLY A 84 6.67 -5.10 -9.77
C GLY A 84 6.03 -6.37 -9.24
N PHE A 85 4.87 -6.31 -8.57
CA PHE A 85 4.25 -7.54 -8.05
C PHE A 85 2.80 -7.74 -8.45
N VAL A 86 2.35 -7.08 -9.52
CA VAL A 86 0.96 -7.24 -9.99
C VAL A 86 0.61 -8.71 -10.25
N GLN A 87 1.48 -9.44 -10.95
CA GLN A 87 1.20 -10.82 -11.30
C GLN A 87 1.20 -11.75 -10.11
N ASN A 88 2.10 -11.54 -9.16
CA ASN A 88 2.16 -12.37 -7.96
C ASN A 88 1.00 -12.08 -7.01
N GLY A 89 0.45 -10.89 -7.06
CA GLY A 89 -0.64 -10.47 -6.18
C GLY A 89 -0.24 -10.15 -4.75
N LEU A 90 0.82 -10.77 -4.26
CA LEU A 90 1.34 -10.58 -2.91
C LEU A 90 2.84 -10.42 -2.96
N VAL A 91 3.38 -9.68 -2.00
CA VAL A 91 4.83 -9.53 -1.85
C VAL A 91 5.14 -9.28 -0.38
N VAL A 92 6.28 -9.78 0.08
CA VAL A 92 6.79 -9.37 1.39
C VAL A 92 7.45 -8.02 1.19
N ALA A 93 6.89 -6.99 1.79
CA ALA A 93 7.30 -5.61 1.61
C ALA A 93 7.81 -5.01 2.92
N GLU A 94 8.63 -4.00 2.79
CA GLU A 94 9.02 -3.17 3.93
C GLU A 94 8.26 -1.85 3.86
N LEU A 95 7.70 -1.44 5.00
CA LEU A 95 7.01 -0.16 5.15
C LEU A 95 7.84 0.72 6.08
N GLU A 96 8.11 1.94 5.63
CA GLU A 96 8.79 2.94 6.47
C GLU A 96 7.91 4.17 6.54
N VAL A 97 7.46 4.52 7.75
CA VAL A 97 6.62 5.70 7.97
C VAL A 97 7.49 6.94 7.85
N LEU A 98 7.09 7.86 6.96
CA LEU A 98 7.84 9.09 6.71
C LEU A 98 7.22 10.31 7.37
N GLY A 99 5.95 10.25 7.69
CA GLY A 99 5.28 11.37 8.33
C GLY A 99 3.89 11.69 7.77
#